data_2a8759d84b73669944968336690ebedf
#
_entry.id   2a8759d84b73669944968336690ebedf
#
_cell.length_a   1.000
_cell.length_b   1.000
_cell.length_c   1.000
_cell.angle_alpha   90.00
_cell.angle_beta   90.00
_cell.angle_gamma   90.00
#
_symmetry.space_group_name_H-M   'P 1'
#
loop_
_entity.id
_entity.type
_entity.pdbx_description
1 polymer ?
#
loop_
_entity_poly.entity_id
_entity_poly.type
_entity_poly.pdbx_seq_one_letter_code
_entity_poly.pdbx_strand_id
1 'polypeptide(L)'
;VKGRLGTSLGSMLSFLCPSFYGDDNMITLKPEIKDLFTFEAYSKVCAEVGFVVTNAAKDDSTNFYRPLHDLEFLKRNFVKVDRYYFGALQKTSIRKMIDWIQCQRAHHFDATPDEVQWNDQVGEIVNCAQREACLYGEAFFNALTQHLSVKCAEFGIAAEFKTYQACLNFLFE
;
A
#
# COMPACT_ATOMS: atom_id res chain seq x y z
N VAL A 1 -13.55 24.34 18.89
CA VAL A 1 -12.33 25.01 18.47
C VAL A 1 -12.61 25.59 17.08
N LYS A 2 -12.57 26.91 16.94
CA LYS A 2 -12.68 27.58 15.62
C LYS A 2 -11.29 27.60 14.99
N GLY A 3 -11.17 26.98 13.82
CA GLY A 3 -9.96 27.08 13.04
C GLY A 3 -9.73 28.50 12.48
N ARG A 4 -8.57 28.76 11.90
CA ARG A 4 -8.23 30.06 11.28
C ARG A 4 -9.19 30.52 10.20
N LEU A 5 -9.98 29.62 9.64
CA LEU A 5 -11.05 29.93 8.67
C LEU A 5 -12.37 30.35 9.35
N GLY A 6 -12.41 30.47 10.69
CA GLY A 6 -13.62 30.79 11.41
C GLY A 6 -14.66 29.67 11.46
N THR A 7 -14.32 28.48 10.92
CA THR A 7 -15.22 27.33 10.81
C THR A 7 -14.92 26.32 11.94
N SER A 8 -15.93 25.55 12.32
CA SER A 8 -15.74 24.42 13.25
C SER A 8 -14.96 23.29 12.58
N LEU A 9 -14.33 22.40 13.37
CA LEU A 9 -13.64 21.20 12.85
C LEU A 9 -14.60 20.35 12.00
N GLY A 10 -15.85 20.18 12.43
CA GLY A 10 -16.85 19.43 11.67
C GLY A 10 -17.15 20.04 10.30
N SER A 11 -17.19 21.38 10.20
CA SER A 11 -17.34 22.05 8.92
C SER A 11 -16.10 21.87 8.02
N MET A 12 -14.90 21.87 8.59
CA MET A 12 -13.67 21.61 7.82
C MET A 12 -13.66 20.20 7.26
N LEU A 13 -14.05 19.18 8.03
CA LEU A 13 -14.13 17.79 7.56
C LEU A 13 -15.12 17.57 6.41
N SER A 14 -16.02 18.52 6.16
CA SER A 14 -16.86 18.48 4.95
C SER A 14 -16.11 18.85 3.66
N PHE A 15 -14.93 19.46 3.76
CA PHE A 15 -14.09 19.90 2.63
C PHE A 15 -12.82 19.07 2.45
N LEU A 16 -12.40 18.32 3.46
CA LEU A 16 -11.20 17.51 3.43
C LEU A 16 -11.42 16.13 4.08
N CYS A 17 -10.73 15.13 3.55
CA CYS A 17 -10.72 13.78 4.10
C CYS A 17 -9.26 13.37 4.37
N PRO A 18 -8.81 13.42 5.63
CA PRO A 18 -7.46 13.05 5.98
C PRO A 18 -7.36 11.55 6.26
N SER A 19 -6.23 10.97 5.91
CA SER A 19 -5.80 9.62 6.26
C SER A 19 -4.43 9.70 6.92
N PHE A 20 -4.29 9.16 8.13
CA PHE A 20 -3.05 9.19 8.90
C PHE A 20 -2.63 7.78 9.28
N TYR A 21 -1.33 7.53 9.21
CA TYR A 21 -0.71 6.32 9.74
C TYR A 21 0.68 6.69 10.30
N GLY A 22 0.77 6.80 11.62
CA GLY A 22 1.97 7.33 12.26
C GLY A 22 2.27 8.76 11.82
N ASP A 23 3.42 8.97 11.23
CA ASP A 23 3.88 10.23 10.63
C ASP A 23 3.46 10.41 9.16
N ASP A 24 3.09 9.32 8.48
CA ASP A 24 2.58 9.38 7.11
C ASP A 24 1.15 9.94 7.08
N ASN A 25 0.91 10.88 6.18
CA ASN A 25 -0.43 11.41 5.99
C ASN A 25 -0.76 11.64 4.51
N MET A 26 -2.02 11.45 4.18
CA MET A 26 -2.61 11.75 2.88
C MET A 26 -3.91 12.51 3.12
N ILE A 27 -4.09 13.65 2.47
CA ILE A 27 -5.26 14.50 2.66
C ILE A 27 -5.93 14.72 1.31
N THR A 28 -7.16 14.27 1.17
CA THR A 28 -8.00 14.57 0.00
C THR A 28 -8.78 15.85 0.26
N LEU A 29 -8.80 16.75 -0.71
CA LEU A 29 -9.46 18.04 -0.61
C LEU A 29 -10.53 18.21 -1.68
N LYS A 30 -11.58 18.96 -1.34
CA LYS A 30 -12.48 19.53 -2.36
C LYS A 30 -11.79 20.67 -3.10
N PRO A 31 -12.07 20.84 -4.41
CA PRO A 31 -11.44 21.88 -5.24
C PRO A 31 -11.59 23.29 -4.68
N GLU A 32 -12.69 23.57 -3.98
CA GLU A 32 -13.04 24.90 -3.47
C GLU A 32 -12.05 25.44 -2.42
N ILE A 33 -11.33 24.55 -1.73
CA ILE A 33 -10.36 24.96 -0.71
C ILE A 33 -8.91 24.76 -1.14
N LYS A 34 -8.67 24.33 -2.38
CA LYS A 34 -7.33 24.00 -2.87
C LYS A 34 -6.35 25.15 -2.69
N ASP A 35 -6.74 26.38 -3.03
CA ASP A 35 -5.86 27.53 -2.96
C ASP A 35 -5.62 28.05 -1.53
N LEU A 36 -6.47 27.63 -0.59
CA LEU A 36 -6.36 27.95 0.84
C LEU A 36 -5.52 26.95 1.60
N PHE A 37 -5.53 25.68 1.17
CA PHE A 37 -4.82 24.57 1.83
C PHE A 37 -3.53 24.24 1.09
N THR A 38 -2.58 25.16 1.09
CA THR A 38 -1.27 24.96 0.47
C THR A 38 -0.29 24.23 1.40
N PHE A 39 0.77 23.63 0.84
CA PHE A 39 1.83 23.01 1.64
C PHE A 39 2.46 23.98 2.64
N GLU A 40 2.68 25.23 2.22
CA GLU A 40 3.22 26.26 3.09
C GLU A 40 2.28 26.57 4.26
N ALA A 41 0.98 26.74 3.99
CA ALA A 41 -0.03 26.98 5.03
C ALA A 41 -0.12 25.80 6.00
N TYR A 42 -0.09 24.58 5.50
CA TYR A 42 -0.12 23.35 6.29
C TYR A 42 1.15 23.23 7.15
N SER A 43 2.32 23.37 6.57
CA SER A 43 3.62 23.29 7.27
C SER A 43 3.73 24.34 8.38
N LYS A 44 3.26 25.56 8.12
CA LYS A 44 3.25 26.63 9.12
C LYS A 44 2.39 26.28 10.33
N VAL A 45 1.19 25.76 10.11
CA VAL A 45 0.30 25.34 11.21
C VAL A 45 0.88 24.16 11.97
N CYS A 46 1.49 23.20 11.30
CA CYS A 46 2.18 22.09 11.96
C CYS A 46 3.36 22.55 12.82
N ALA A 47 4.14 23.50 12.32
CA ALA A 47 5.27 24.07 13.06
C ALA A 47 4.83 24.80 14.34
N GLU A 48 3.65 25.41 14.37
CA GLU A 48 3.09 26.06 15.58
C GLU A 48 2.84 25.06 16.71
N VAL A 49 2.65 23.78 16.38
CA VAL A 49 2.46 22.69 17.36
C VAL A 49 3.67 21.76 17.47
N GLY A 50 4.82 22.19 16.91
CA GLY A 50 6.11 21.50 17.05
C GLY A 50 6.37 20.38 16.05
N PHE A 51 5.56 20.25 14.99
CA PHE A 51 5.81 19.26 13.93
C PHE A 51 6.53 19.84 12.73
N VAL A 52 7.52 19.12 12.21
CA VAL A 52 8.18 19.40 10.95
C VAL A 52 7.55 18.52 9.86
N VAL A 53 6.99 19.15 8.84
CA VAL A 53 6.38 18.46 7.71
C VAL A 53 7.30 18.52 6.49
N THR A 54 7.50 17.36 5.86
CA THR A 54 8.21 17.26 4.57
C THR A 54 7.22 16.78 3.51
N ASN A 55 7.45 17.17 2.25
CA ASN A 55 6.66 16.62 1.15
C ASN A 55 7.04 15.16 0.87
N ALA A 56 6.15 14.41 0.19
CA ALA A 56 6.37 12.99 -0.10
C ALA A 56 7.62 12.72 -0.96
N ALA A 57 8.02 13.66 -1.80
CA ALA A 57 9.21 13.55 -2.65
C ALA A 57 10.50 13.87 -1.89
N LYS A 58 10.40 14.49 -0.70
CA LYS A 58 11.54 14.97 0.11
C LYS A 58 12.46 15.92 -0.68
N ASP A 59 11.87 16.72 -1.55
CA ASP A 59 12.51 17.73 -2.36
C ASP A 59 11.95 19.13 -2.02
N ASP A 60 12.51 20.16 -2.64
CA ASP A 60 12.11 21.56 -2.44
C ASP A 60 10.84 21.94 -3.25
N SER A 61 10.16 20.98 -3.87
CA SER A 61 8.97 21.27 -4.65
C SER A 61 7.82 21.70 -3.76
N THR A 62 7.18 22.80 -4.14
CA THR A 62 5.96 23.30 -3.50
C THR A 62 4.69 22.68 -4.09
N ASN A 63 4.81 21.82 -5.12
CA ASN A 63 3.69 21.17 -5.75
C ASN A 63 3.20 20.00 -4.90
N PHE A 64 2.26 20.31 -4.05
CA PHE A 64 1.69 19.45 -3.03
C PHE A 64 0.54 18.56 -3.55
N TYR A 65 -0.11 18.99 -4.63
CA TYR A 65 -1.25 18.29 -5.17
C TYR A 65 -0.86 17.35 -6.30
N ARG A 66 -1.33 16.11 -6.17
CA ARG A 66 -1.14 15.09 -7.21
C ARG A 66 -2.48 14.39 -7.47
N PRO A 67 -2.74 13.95 -8.70
CA PRO A 67 -3.89 13.08 -8.97
C PRO A 67 -3.72 11.75 -8.24
N LEU A 68 -4.83 11.08 -7.95
CA LEU A 68 -4.85 9.86 -7.12
C LEU A 68 -3.93 8.75 -7.66
N HIS A 69 -3.83 8.62 -9.00
CA HIS A 69 -2.99 7.60 -9.63
C HIS A 69 -1.47 7.85 -9.51
N ASP A 70 -1.06 9.08 -9.13
CA ASP A 70 0.34 9.46 -8.89
C ASP A 70 0.69 9.44 -7.39
N LEU A 71 -0.29 9.11 -6.54
CA LEU A 71 -0.05 9.05 -5.10
C LEU A 71 0.47 7.68 -4.69
N GLU A 72 1.34 7.72 -3.70
CA GLU A 72 1.76 6.57 -2.93
C GLU A 72 1.42 6.80 -1.46
N PHE A 73 0.82 5.79 -0.80
CA PHE A 73 0.57 5.80 0.62
C PHE A 73 0.81 4.41 1.20
N LEU A 74 1.66 4.29 2.21
CA LEU A 74 2.03 3.03 2.86
C LEU A 74 2.54 1.96 1.87
N LYS A 75 3.41 2.37 0.93
CA LYS A 75 3.93 1.50 -0.15
C LYS A 75 2.86 0.95 -1.08
N ARG A 76 1.69 1.60 -1.14
CA ARG A 76 0.61 1.26 -2.05
C ARG A 76 0.36 2.38 -3.05
N ASN A 77 0.17 2.00 -4.30
CA ASN A 77 -0.26 2.88 -5.38
C ASN A 77 -1.77 2.72 -5.57
N PHE A 78 -2.42 3.78 -6.03
CA PHE A 78 -3.86 3.72 -6.31
C PHE A 78 -4.09 3.30 -7.76
N VAL A 79 -4.49 2.04 -7.96
CA VAL A 79 -4.76 1.46 -9.27
C VAL A 79 -6.26 1.40 -9.52
N LYS A 80 -6.69 1.86 -10.69
CA LYS A 80 -8.09 1.79 -11.10
C LYS A 80 -8.36 0.45 -11.76
N VAL A 81 -9.30 -0.32 -11.19
CA VAL A 81 -9.84 -1.54 -11.77
C VAL A 81 -11.35 -1.34 -11.94
N ASP A 82 -11.82 -1.33 -13.16
CA ASP A 82 -13.19 -0.96 -13.52
C ASP A 82 -13.55 0.43 -12.97
N ARG A 83 -14.57 0.55 -12.15
CA ARG A 83 -15.02 1.81 -11.50
C ARG A 83 -14.40 2.10 -10.13
N TYR A 84 -13.63 1.15 -9.59
CA TYR A 84 -13.07 1.23 -8.25
C TYR A 84 -11.58 1.55 -8.28
N TYR A 85 -11.09 2.16 -7.20
CA TYR A 85 -9.66 2.32 -6.94
C TYR A 85 -9.23 1.38 -5.82
N PHE A 86 -8.16 0.64 -6.06
CA PHE A 86 -7.55 -0.28 -5.11
C PHE A 86 -6.15 0.21 -4.72
N GLY A 87 -5.80 0.03 -3.45
CA GLY A 87 -4.45 0.29 -2.97
C GLY A 87 -3.52 -0.88 -3.28
N ALA A 88 -2.96 -0.94 -4.49
CA ALA A 88 -2.07 -2.00 -4.91
C ALA A 88 -0.68 -1.87 -4.27
N LEU A 89 -0.17 -2.94 -3.66
CA LEU A 89 1.18 -2.95 -3.10
C LEU A 89 2.22 -2.74 -4.21
N GLN A 90 3.21 -1.89 -3.97
CA GLN A 90 4.27 -1.63 -4.97
C GLN A 90 4.90 -2.92 -5.48
N LYS A 91 5.18 -3.01 -6.79
CA LYS A 91 5.81 -4.18 -7.43
C LYS A 91 7.12 -4.59 -6.75
N THR A 92 7.90 -3.61 -6.27
CA THR A 92 9.13 -3.86 -5.51
C THR A 92 8.85 -4.49 -4.15
N SER A 93 7.74 -4.13 -3.49
CA SER A 93 7.32 -4.71 -2.22
C SER A 93 6.74 -6.10 -2.40
N ILE A 94 6.02 -6.38 -3.50
CA ILE A 94 5.59 -7.74 -3.86
C ILE A 94 6.80 -8.66 -4.03
N ARG A 95 7.86 -8.20 -4.72
CA ARG A 95 9.10 -8.97 -4.86
C ARG A 95 9.77 -9.22 -3.52
N LYS A 96 9.91 -8.17 -2.69
CA LYS A 96 10.50 -8.32 -1.34
C LYS A 96 9.71 -9.26 -0.43
N MET A 97 8.40 -9.34 -0.58
CA MET A 97 7.56 -10.28 0.18
C MET A 97 7.96 -11.73 -0.09
N ILE A 98 8.37 -12.03 -1.32
CA ILE A 98 8.80 -13.36 -1.74
C ILE A 98 10.24 -13.66 -1.29
N ASP A 99 11.11 -12.63 -1.22
CA ASP A 99 12.52 -12.79 -0.84
C ASP A 99 12.72 -13.09 0.65
N TRP A 100 11.73 -12.81 1.51
CA TRP A 100 11.86 -12.91 2.96
C TRP A 100 10.72 -13.70 3.58
N ILE A 101 11.04 -14.86 4.12
CA ILE A 101 10.13 -15.68 4.93
C ILE A 101 10.62 -15.64 6.37
N GLN A 102 9.80 -15.13 7.28
CA GLN A 102 10.06 -15.26 8.72
C GLN A 102 9.74 -16.68 9.15
N CYS A 103 10.77 -17.49 9.32
CA CYS A 103 10.64 -18.69 10.12
C CYS A 103 10.40 -18.25 11.58
N GLN A 104 9.24 -18.54 12.15
CA GLN A 104 9.11 -18.54 13.60
C GLN A 104 10.05 -19.62 14.13
N ARG A 105 11.23 -19.22 14.57
CA ARG A 105 12.06 -20.12 15.38
C ARG A 105 11.25 -20.43 16.63
N ALA A 106 10.86 -21.68 16.81
CA ALA A 106 10.49 -22.17 18.12
C ALA A 106 11.57 -21.71 19.10
N HIS A 107 11.20 -21.35 20.33
CA HIS A 107 12.08 -20.80 21.35
C HIS A 107 13.29 -21.68 21.74
N HIS A 108 13.57 -22.77 21.00
CA HIS A 108 14.71 -23.64 21.14
C HIS A 108 15.61 -23.51 19.91
N PHE A 109 16.87 -23.20 20.15
CA PHE A 109 17.93 -23.01 19.15
C PHE A 109 18.16 -24.22 18.22
N ASP A 110 17.60 -25.38 18.54
CA ASP A 110 17.80 -26.65 17.84
C ASP A 110 16.58 -27.18 17.07
N ALA A 111 15.47 -26.42 17.01
CA ALA A 111 14.30 -26.87 16.25
C ALA A 111 14.51 -26.54 14.76
N THR A 112 14.67 -27.57 13.94
CA THR A 112 14.45 -27.47 12.51
C THR A 112 13.01 -27.00 12.28
N PRO A 113 12.75 -26.01 11.39
CA PRO A 113 11.37 -25.65 11.03
C PRO A 113 10.65 -26.92 10.57
N ASP A 114 9.45 -27.14 11.10
CA ASP A 114 8.59 -28.19 10.58
C ASP A 114 8.35 -27.91 9.09
N GLU A 115 8.71 -28.87 8.21
CA GLU A 115 8.56 -28.72 6.75
C GLU A 115 7.12 -28.38 6.36
N VAL A 116 6.13 -28.88 7.12
CA VAL A 116 4.72 -28.58 6.92
C VAL A 116 4.44 -27.09 7.17
N GLN A 117 4.92 -26.55 8.28
CA GLN A 117 4.71 -25.14 8.61
C GLN A 117 5.42 -24.21 7.60
N TRP A 118 6.57 -24.60 7.10
CA TRP A 118 7.31 -23.89 6.06
C TRP A 118 6.52 -23.85 4.75
N ASN A 119 6.02 -24.98 4.27
CA ASN A 119 5.23 -25.08 3.05
C ASN A 119 3.96 -24.25 3.13
N ASP A 120 3.25 -24.27 4.26
CA ASP A 120 2.05 -23.48 4.48
C ASP A 120 2.34 -21.97 4.42
N GLN A 121 3.42 -21.52 5.06
CA GLN A 121 3.83 -20.11 5.03
C GLN A 121 4.20 -19.64 3.61
N VAL A 122 4.94 -20.45 2.87
CA VAL A 122 5.27 -20.14 1.48
C VAL A 122 4.02 -20.09 0.62
N GLY A 123 3.09 -21.04 0.80
CA GLY A 123 1.81 -21.07 0.12
C GLY A 123 1.00 -19.79 0.35
N GLU A 124 0.92 -19.32 1.58
CA GLU A 124 0.25 -18.05 1.91
C GLU A 124 0.93 -16.84 1.27
N ILE A 125 2.26 -16.78 1.26
CA ILE A 125 3.01 -15.71 0.61
C ILE A 125 2.76 -15.69 -0.90
N VAL A 126 2.73 -16.86 -1.55
CA VAL A 126 2.41 -17.00 -2.98
C VAL A 126 0.99 -16.50 -3.25
N ASN A 127 0.02 -16.88 -2.44
CA ASN A 127 -1.37 -16.41 -2.54
C ASN A 127 -1.46 -14.88 -2.39
N CYS A 128 -0.79 -14.30 -1.40
CA CYS A 128 -0.75 -12.85 -1.20
C CYS A 128 -0.10 -12.13 -2.38
N ALA A 129 1.03 -12.64 -2.89
CA ALA A 129 1.73 -12.08 -4.03
C ALA A 129 0.86 -12.09 -5.31
N GLN A 130 0.12 -13.17 -5.55
CA GLN A 130 -0.82 -13.26 -6.67
C GLN A 130 -1.98 -12.25 -6.55
N ARG A 131 -2.58 -12.11 -5.36
CA ARG A 131 -3.65 -11.12 -5.11
C ARG A 131 -3.18 -9.69 -5.38
N GLU A 132 -1.99 -9.34 -4.91
CA GLU A 132 -1.43 -8.01 -5.17
C GLU A 132 -1.04 -7.83 -6.65
N ALA A 133 -0.52 -8.87 -7.30
CA ALA A 133 -0.10 -8.83 -8.69
C ALA A 133 -1.27 -8.66 -9.66
N CYS A 134 -2.45 -9.20 -9.35
CA CYS A 134 -3.62 -9.10 -10.23
C CYS A 134 -4.08 -7.66 -10.44
N LEU A 135 -3.82 -6.76 -9.48
CA LEU A 135 -4.10 -5.33 -9.59
C LEU A 135 -3.28 -4.61 -10.67
N TYR A 136 -2.17 -5.21 -11.11
CA TYR A 136 -1.30 -4.66 -12.17
C TYR A 136 -1.56 -5.23 -13.56
N GLY A 137 -2.64 -5.99 -13.72
CA GLY A 137 -3.08 -6.55 -14.98
C GLY A 137 -2.51 -7.95 -15.26
N GLU A 138 -3.14 -8.60 -16.23
CA GLU A 138 -2.93 -10.02 -16.54
C GLU A 138 -1.49 -10.35 -16.94
N ALA A 139 -0.84 -9.49 -17.70
CA ALA A 139 0.54 -9.73 -18.14
C ALA A 139 1.52 -9.81 -16.97
N PHE A 140 1.43 -8.87 -16.00
CA PHE A 140 2.29 -8.88 -14.82
C PHE A 140 1.96 -10.06 -13.91
N PHE A 141 0.68 -10.34 -13.71
CA PHE A 141 0.20 -11.49 -12.94
C PHE A 141 0.73 -12.81 -13.48
N ASN A 142 0.57 -13.06 -14.78
CA ASN A 142 1.00 -14.29 -15.41
C ASN A 142 2.53 -14.47 -15.34
N ALA A 143 3.29 -13.42 -15.59
CA ALA A 143 4.75 -13.47 -15.50
C ALA A 143 5.22 -13.81 -14.08
N LEU A 144 4.63 -13.18 -13.05
CA LEU A 144 4.96 -13.47 -11.65
C LEU A 144 4.54 -14.89 -11.27
N THR A 145 3.31 -15.30 -11.59
CA THR A 145 2.77 -16.63 -11.27
C THR A 145 3.61 -17.73 -11.91
N GLN A 146 4.01 -17.58 -13.19
CA GLN A 146 4.88 -18.53 -13.85
C GLN A 146 6.25 -18.63 -13.16
N HIS A 147 6.85 -17.49 -12.81
CA HIS A 147 8.13 -17.49 -12.09
C HIS A 147 8.03 -18.22 -10.76
N LEU A 148 6.99 -17.93 -9.97
CA LEU A 148 6.75 -18.56 -8.67
C LEU A 148 6.48 -20.07 -8.80
N SER A 149 5.70 -20.49 -9.80
CA SER A 149 5.40 -21.91 -10.01
C SER A 149 6.65 -22.72 -10.33
N VAL A 150 7.55 -22.19 -11.17
CA VAL A 150 8.84 -22.82 -11.46
C VAL A 150 9.68 -22.94 -10.20
N LYS A 151 9.77 -21.85 -9.40
CA LYS A 151 10.55 -21.86 -8.15
C LYS A 151 9.96 -22.82 -7.10
N CYS A 152 8.67 -22.81 -6.91
CA CYS A 152 8.04 -23.76 -6.00
C CYS A 152 8.32 -25.22 -6.42
N ALA A 153 8.25 -25.53 -7.71
CA ALA A 153 8.57 -26.86 -8.22
C ALA A 153 10.04 -27.23 -8.02
N GLU A 154 10.99 -26.30 -8.25
CA GLU A 154 12.42 -26.52 -8.01
C GLU A 154 12.73 -26.89 -6.56
N PHE A 155 12.01 -26.29 -5.61
CA PHE A 155 12.24 -26.50 -4.18
C PHE A 155 11.27 -27.50 -3.52
N GLY A 156 10.40 -28.17 -4.31
CA GLY A 156 9.43 -29.14 -3.79
C GLY A 156 8.34 -28.51 -2.91
N ILE A 157 8.07 -27.22 -3.09
CA ILE A 157 7.08 -26.47 -2.30
C ILE A 157 5.70 -26.65 -2.91
N ALA A 158 4.74 -27.13 -2.11
CA ALA A 158 3.34 -27.22 -2.50
C ALA A 158 2.68 -25.84 -2.34
N ALA A 159 2.34 -25.19 -3.45
CA ALA A 159 1.60 -23.92 -3.46
C ALA A 159 0.42 -24.01 -4.45
N GLU A 160 -0.70 -23.39 -4.07
CA GLU A 160 -1.85 -23.26 -4.97
C GLU A 160 -1.67 -22.04 -5.86
N PHE A 161 -1.78 -22.24 -7.17
CA PHE A 161 -1.72 -21.17 -8.16
C PHE A 161 -3.10 -20.89 -8.73
N LYS A 162 -3.58 -19.67 -8.51
CA LYS A 162 -4.89 -19.19 -8.99
C LYS A 162 -4.78 -18.61 -10.39
N THR A 163 -5.89 -18.64 -11.14
CA THR A 163 -5.96 -17.89 -12.40
C THR A 163 -6.11 -16.40 -12.14
N TYR A 164 -5.73 -15.59 -13.13
CA TYR A 164 -5.93 -14.13 -13.07
C TYR A 164 -7.38 -13.77 -12.75
N GLN A 165 -8.34 -14.42 -13.43
CA GLN A 165 -9.75 -14.15 -13.23
C GLN A 165 -10.24 -14.54 -11.82
N ALA A 166 -9.74 -15.63 -11.25
CA ALA A 166 -10.08 -16.03 -9.88
C ALA A 166 -9.58 -14.99 -8.86
N CYS A 167 -8.35 -14.48 -9.04
CA CYS A 167 -7.83 -13.40 -8.18
C CYS A 167 -8.59 -12.09 -8.37
N LEU A 168 -8.98 -11.76 -9.59
CA LEU A 168 -9.75 -10.55 -9.89
C LEU A 168 -11.15 -10.61 -9.26
N ASN A 169 -11.84 -11.75 -9.36
CA ASN A 169 -13.18 -11.94 -8.78
C ASN A 169 -13.14 -11.74 -7.25
N PHE A 170 -12.11 -12.26 -6.59
CA PHE A 170 -11.93 -12.10 -5.15
C PHE A 170 -11.85 -10.64 -4.68
N LEU A 171 -11.46 -9.70 -5.55
CA LEU A 171 -11.42 -8.28 -5.19
C LEU A 171 -12.81 -7.64 -5.04
N PHE A 172 -13.86 -8.31 -5.55
CA PHE A 172 -15.22 -7.76 -5.58
C PHE A 172 -16.19 -8.56 -4.68
N GLU A 173 -15.70 -9.56 -3.96
CA GLU A 173 -16.42 -10.27 -2.89
C GLU A 173 -16.35 -9.54 -1.56
#